data_bdaff7de3b6d7a3b27eb298c15bc0cc5
#
_entry.id   bdaff7de3b6d7a3b27eb298c15bc0cc5
#
_cell.length_a   1.000
_cell.length_b   1.000
_cell.length_c   1.000
_cell.angle_alpha   90.00
_cell.angle_beta   90.00
_cell.angle_gamma   90.00
#
_symmetry.space_group_name_H-M   'P 1'
#
loop_
_entity.id
_entity.type
_entity.pdbx_description
1 polymer ?
#
loop_
_entity_poly.entity_id
_entity_poly.type
_entity_poly.pdbx_seq_one_letter_code
_entity_poly.pdbx_strand_id
1 'polypeptide(L)'
;MSNIPSYGTDAVAQYAIALLLELCHHAGFHADCVKAGEWTRCKDWCFWKYPLTELAGKTMGIIGFGRIGRRTAVIAEALGMKVLAYDRYQDKDLETDSCRYVDLEELLACSDVISLHCPLFPETEKIINRQTIAKMKKGVLIINTSRGKLVEEADLREGLDSGKIG
;
A
#
# COMPACT_ATOMS: atom_id res chain seq x y z
N MET A 1 29.48 -3.51 -14.50
CA MET A 1 28.08 -3.96 -14.36
C MET A 1 27.22 -3.02 -15.19
N SER A 2 26.41 -3.54 -16.10
CA SER A 2 25.41 -2.74 -16.81
C SER A 2 24.11 -2.73 -16.01
N ASN A 3 23.49 -1.57 -15.87
CA ASN A 3 22.18 -1.41 -15.26
C ASN A 3 21.15 -1.22 -16.39
N ILE A 4 19.96 -1.81 -16.26
CA ILE A 4 18.85 -1.57 -17.15
C ILE A 4 18.00 -0.44 -16.52
N PRO A 5 18.11 0.80 -16.98
CA PRO A 5 17.35 1.90 -16.42
C PRO A 5 15.86 1.72 -16.72
N SER A 6 15.01 1.91 -15.74
CA SER A 6 13.54 1.96 -15.84
C SER A 6 12.74 0.67 -16.07
N TYR A 7 13.34 -0.51 -16.23
CA TYR A 7 12.61 -1.77 -16.48
C TYR A 7 11.57 -2.12 -15.40
N GLY A 8 11.82 -1.74 -14.16
CA GLY A 8 10.96 -2.10 -13.02
C GLY A 8 9.85 -1.09 -12.69
N THR A 9 9.78 0.06 -13.35
CA THR A 9 8.86 1.12 -12.94
C THR A 9 7.41 0.66 -12.99
N ASP A 10 6.94 0.23 -14.15
CA ASP A 10 5.55 -0.22 -14.33
C ASP A 10 5.29 -1.56 -13.63
N ALA A 11 6.23 -2.51 -13.73
CA ALA A 11 6.07 -3.83 -13.14
C ALA A 11 5.95 -3.79 -11.61
N VAL A 12 6.79 -3.01 -10.93
CA VAL A 12 6.75 -2.89 -9.46
C VAL A 12 5.51 -2.12 -9.01
N ALA A 13 5.15 -1.03 -9.70
CA ALA A 13 3.93 -0.28 -9.39
C ALA A 13 2.67 -1.15 -9.57
N GLN A 14 2.59 -1.89 -10.68
CA GLN A 14 1.51 -2.85 -10.92
C GLN A 14 1.45 -3.92 -9.82
N TYR A 15 2.59 -4.47 -9.41
CA TYR A 15 2.62 -5.51 -8.38
C TYR A 15 2.22 -4.97 -7.00
N ALA A 16 2.63 -3.75 -6.65
CA ALA A 16 2.19 -3.11 -5.41
C ALA A 16 0.66 -2.96 -5.37
N ILE A 17 0.05 -2.54 -6.48
CA ILE A 17 -1.42 -2.45 -6.58
C ILE A 17 -2.07 -3.84 -6.58
N ALA A 18 -1.48 -4.85 -7.22
CA ALA A 18 -2.00 -6.22 -7.18
C ALA A 18 -2.04 -6.77 -5.75
N LEU A 19 -0.98 -6.54 -4.95
CA LEU A 19 -0.97 -6.90 -3.53
C LEU A 19 -2.06 -6.17 -2.74
N LEU A 20 -2.23 -4.86 -2.99
CA LEU A 20 -3.27 -4.07 -2.36
C LEU A 20 -4.67 -4.62 -2.68
N LEU A 21 -4.95 -4.91 -3.94
CA LEU A 21 -6.23 -5.46 -4.38
C LEU A 21 -6.49 -6.86 -3.78
N GLU A 22 -5.45 -7.69 -3.65
CA GLU A 22 -5.57 -8.99 -2.97
C GLU A 22 -5.93 -8.84 -1.50
N LEU A 23 -5.29 -7.91 -0.77
CA LEU A 23 -5.64 -7.60 0.63
C LEU A 23 -7.05 -7.05 0.78
N CYS A 24 -7.53 -6.27 -0.20
CA CYS A 24 -8.88 -5.69 -0.16
C CYS A 24 -10.00 -6.67 -0.55
N HIS A 25 -9.72 -7.62 -1.44
CA HIS A 25 -10.75 -8.43 -2.10
C HIS A 25 -10.57 -9.93 -1.94
N HIS A 26 -9.40 -10.42 -1.51
CA HIS A 26 -9.09 -11.85 -1.36
C HIS A 26 -9.48 -12.66 -2.61
N ALA A 27 -9.13 -12.13 -3.81
CA ALA A 27 -9.58 -12.70 -5.08
C ALA A 27 -9.08 -14.13 -5.29
N GLY A 28 -7.84 -14.42 -4.90
CA GLY A 28 -7.27 -15.77 -4.95
C GLY A 28 -8.06 -16.75 -4.08
N PHE A 29 -8.36 -16.39 -2.85
CA PHE A 29 -9.15 -17.20 -1.94
C PHE A 29 -10.57 -17.48 -2.47
N HIS A 30 -11.26 -16.44 -2.95
CA HIS A 30 -12.61 -16.62 -3.52
C HIS A 30 -12.60 -17.48 -4.80
N ALA A 31 -11.55 -17.37 -5.64
CA ALA A 31 -11.38 -18.24 -6.79
C ALA A 31 -11.24 -19.72 -6.38
N ASP A 32 -10.53 -20.04 -5.31
CA ASP A 32 -10.40 -21.41 -4.81
C ASP A 32 -11.72 -21.92 -4.20
N CYS A 33 -12.48 -21.07 -3.51
CA CYS A 33 -13.83 -21.40 -3.08
C CYS A 33 -14.75 -21.74 -4.25
N VAL A 34 -14.67 -21.00 -5.36
CA VAL A 34 -15.44 -21.29 -6.59
C VAL A 34 -15.06 -22.65 -7.17
N LYS A 35 -13.76 -22.94 -7.29
CA LYS A 35 -13.26 -24.26 -7.75
C LYS A 35 -13.72 -25.41 -6.86
N ALA A 36 -13.84 -25.18 -5.55
CA ALA A 36 -14.36 -26.14 -4.58
C ALA A 36 -15.89 -26.29 -4.66
N GLY A 37 -16.57 -25.55 -5.53
CA GLY A 37 -18.03 -25.60 -5.75
C GLY A 37 -18.83 -24.88 -4.67
N GLU A 38 -18.22 -23.98 -3.87
CA GLU A 38 -18.94 -23.27 -2.81
C GLU A 38 -20.01 -22.33 -3.39
N TRP A 39 -19.72 -21.64 -4.49
CA TRP A 39 -20.74 -20.80 -5.14
C TRP A 39 -21.92 -21.61 -5.66
N THR A 40 -21.67 -22.76 -6.31
CA THR A 40 -22.73 -23.63 -6.82
C THR A 40 -23.67 -24.12 -5.71
N ARG A 41 -23.15 -24.30 -4.49
CA ARG A 41 -23.92 -24.72 -3.32
C ARG A 41 -24.51 -23.56 -2.50
N CYS A 42 -24.14 -22.31 -2.84
CA CYS A 42 -24.67 -21.13 -2.17
C CYS A 42 -26.15 -20.95 -2.51
N LYS A 43 -26.97 -20.61 -1.51
CA LYS A 43 -28.41 -20.32 -1.71
C LYS A 43 -28.64 -18.93 -2.30
N ASP A 44 -27.68 -18.02 -2.10
CA ASP A 44 -27.74 -16.66 -2.60
C ASP A 44 -27.10 -16.54 -3.99
N TRP A 45 -27.42 -15.50 -4.71
CA TRP A 45 -26.87 -15.20 -6.03
C TRP A 45 -25.38 -14.81 -6.00
N CYS A 46 -24.84 -14.49 -4.81
CA CYS A 46 -23.43 -14.18 -4.58
C CYS A 46 -22.97 -14.72 -3.21
N PHE A 47 -21.67 -14.82 -3.02
CA PHE A 47 -21.07 -15.14 -1.71
C PHE A 47 -19.77 -14.39 -1.50
N TRP A 48 -19.43 -14.14 -0.25
CA TRP A 48 -18.13 -13.63 0.20
C TRP A 48 -17.81 -14.25 1.56
N LYS A 49 -16.52 -14.39 1.86
CA LYS A 49 -16.03 -14.99 3.11
C LYS A 49 -15.33 -13.98 4.02
N TYR A 50 -14.87 -12.87 3.45
CA TYR A 50 -14.18 -11.79 4.14
C TYR A 50 -14.84 -10.45 3.84
N PRO A 51 -14.74 -9.48 4.76
CA PRO A 51 -15.13 -8.11 4.45
C PRO A 51 -14.34 -7.59 3.26
N LEU A 52 -15.02 -7.02 2.28
CA LEU A 52 -14.39 -6.41 1.12
C LEU A 52 -14.19 -4.91 1.37
N THR A 53 -13.06 -4.39 0.91
CA THR A 53 -12.69 -2.99 1.11
C THR A 53 -12.69 -2.26 -0.23
N GLU A 54 -13.57 -1.27 -0.36
CA GLU A 54 -13.55 -0.35 -1.50
C GLU A 54 -12.45 0.70 -1.31
N LEU A 55 -11.67 0.97 -2.38
CA LEU A 55 -10.56 1.91 -2.35
C LEU A 55 -10.96 3.34 -2.67
N ALA A 56 -12.08 3.55 -3.39
CA ALA A 56 -12.57 4.87 -3.74
C ALA A 56 -12.78 5.74 -2.49
N GLY A 57 -12.25 6.96 -2.52
CA GLY A 57 -12.29 7.90 -1.41
C GLY A 57 -11.28 7.64 -0.28
N LYS A 58 -10.56 6.51 -0.27
CA LYS A 58 -9.49 6.23 0.69
C LYS A 58 -8.20 6.95 0.32
N THR A 59 -7.28 7.04 1.27
CA THR A 59 -6.00 7.73 1.12
C THR A 59 -4.85 6.73 1.07
N MET A 60 -4.02 6.82 0.03
CA MET A 60 -2.75 6.12 -0.06
C MET A 60 -1.59 7.05 0.30
N GLY A 61 -0.83 6.70 1.33
CA GLY A 61 0.45 7.31 1.64
C GLY A 61 1.58 6.62 0.87
N ILE A 62 2.39 7.37 0.15
CA ILE A 62 3.53 6.86 -0.60
C ILE A 62 4.82 7.40 0.01
N ILE A 63 5.63 6.51 0.58
CA ILE A 63 6.94 6.84 1.12
C ILE A 63 8.01 6.54 0.05
N GLY A 64 8.59 7.59 -0.53
CA GLY A 64 9.47 7.55 -1.69
C GLY A 64 8.73 7.84 -2.99
N PHE A 65 8.71 9.12 -3.40
CA PHE A 65 7.95 9.59 -4.56
C PHE A 65 8.81 9.71 -5.83
N GLY A 66 9.69 8.69 -6.03
CA GLY A 66 10.48 8.49 -7.23
C GLY A 66 9.63 7.93 -8.39
N ARG A 67 10.28 7.39 -9.44
CA ARG A 67 9.58 6.86 -10.62
C ARG A 67 8.50 5.82 -10.30
N ILE A 68 8.80 4.88 -9.41
CA ILE A 68 7.86 3.81 -9.02
C ILE A 68 6.72 4.39 -8.18
N GLY A 69 7.03 5.21 -7.16
CA GLY A 69 6.01 5.85 -6.33
C GLY A 69 5.03 6.70 -7.12
N ARG A 70 5.52 7.51 -8.06
CA ARG A 70 4.68 8.30 -8.99
C ARG A 70 3.80 7.42 -9.87
N ARG A 71 4.34 6.31 -10.38
CA ARG A 71 3.54 5.38 -11.19
C ARG A 71 2.46 4.69 -10.36
N THR A 72 2.78 4.33 -9.11
CA THR A 72 1.81 3.79 -8.16
C THR A 72 0.70 4.81 -7.84
N ALA A 73 1.07 6.09 -7.65
CA ALA A 73 0.12 7.18 -7.42
C ALA A 73 -0.90 7.29 -8.56
N VAL A 74 -0.45 7.33 -9.81
CA VAL A 74 -1.34 7.41 -11.00
C VAL A 74 -2.36 6.27 -11.01
N ILE A 75 -1.96 5.05 -10.64
CA ILE A 75 -2.89 3.91 -10.60
C ILE A 75 -3.85 4.03 -9.41
N ALA A 76 -3.36 4.47 -8.25
CA ALA A 76 -4.19 4.69 -7.07
C ALA A 76 -5.26 5.79 -7.31
N GLU A 77 -4.88 6.90 -7.95
CA GLU A 77 -5.82 7.95 -8.37
C GLU A 77 -6.88 7.42 -9.34
N ALA A 78 -6.49 6.56 -10.30
CA ALA A 78 -7.44 5.91 -11.22
C ALA A 78 -8.43 4.98 -10.50
N LEU A 79 -8.08 4.47 -9.31
CA LEU A 79 -8.97 3.72 -8.41
C LEU A 79 -9.80 4.64 -7.48
N GLY A 80 -9.75 5.95 -7.68
CA GLY A 80 -10.50 6.93 -6.89
C GLY A 80 -9.88 7.25 -5.52
N MET A 81 -8.61 6.89 -5.28
CA MET A 81 -7.91 7.21 -4.03
C MET A 81 -7.34 8.63 -4.05
N LYS A 82 -7.18 9.20 -2.86
CA LYS A 82 -6.31 10.37 -2.64
C LYS A 82 -4.89 9.89 -2.36
N VAL A 83 -3.88 10.65 -2.77
CA VAL A 83 -2.47 10.31 -2.58
C VAL A 83 -1.79 11.37 -1.70
N LEU A 84 -1.09 10.91 -0.67
CA LEU A 84 -0.16 11.70 0.14
C LEU A 84 1.25 11.21 -0.14
N ALA A 85 2.10 12.09 -0.67
CA ALA A 85 3.47 11.78 -1.05
C ALA A 85 4.45 12.29 0.02
N TYR A 86 5.39 11.44 0.43
CA TYR A 86 6.52 11.82 1.24
C TYR A 86 7.82 11.46 0.54
N ASP A 87 8.65 12.45 0.32
CA ASP A 87 10.00 12.29 -0.22
C ASP A 87 10.94 13.35 0.37
N ARG A 88 12.24 13.07 0.35
CA ARG A 88 13.27 14.03 0.74
C ARG A 88 13.32 15.23 -0.19
N TYR A 89 13.09 15.00 -1.47
CA TYR A 89 13.05 16.03 -2.50
C TYR A 89 11.63 16.14 -3.03
N GLN A 90 11.01 17.29 -2.81
CA GLN A 90 9.65 17.57 -3.25
C GLN A 90 9.68 18.37 -4.56
N ASP A 91 8.94 17.90 -5.52
CA ASP A 91 8.70 18.59 -6.80
C ASP A 91 7.21 18.93 -6.88
N LYS A 92 6.87 20.17 -6.60
CA LYS A 92 5.47 20.62 -6.54
C LYS A 92 4.75 20.55 -7.87
N ASP A 93 5.48 20.52 -8.98
CA ASP A 93 4.89 20.35 -10.31
C ASP A 93 4.29 18.95 -10.51
N LEU A 94 4.56 18.02 -9.60
CA LEU A 94 3.99 16.68 -9.55
C LEU A 94 2.71 16.58 -8.70
N GLU A 95 2.31 17.65 -8.03
CA GLU A 95 1.05 17.67 -7.29
C GLU A 95 -0.14 17.78 -8.26
N THR A 96 -1.25 17.13 -7.89
CA THR A 96 -2.53 17.17 -8.59
C THR A 96 -3.64 17.51 -7.59
N ASP A 97 -4.87 17.61 -8.04
CA ASP A 97 -6.02 17.81 -7.15
C ASP A 97 -6.19 16.66 -6.13
N SER A 98 -5.68 15.48 -6.46
CA SER A 98 -5.78 14.26 -5.63
C SER A 98 -4.44 13.78 -5.05
N CYS A 99 -3.30 14.38 -5.43
CA CYS A 99 -1.96 14.02 -4.97
C CYS A 99 -1.20 15.25 -4.48
N ARG A 100 -0.71 15.23 -3.23
CA ARG A 100 0.11 16.31 -2.68
C ARG A 100 1.23 15.80 -1.80
N TYR A 101 2.29 16.60 -1.67
CA TYR A 101 3.36 16.33 -0.71
C TYR A 101 2.94 16.72 0.71
N VAL A 102 3.36 15.89 1.66
CA VAL A 102 3.14 16.09 3.10
C VAL A 102 4.39 15.68 3.88
N ASP A 103 4.44 16.04 5.17
CA ASP A 103 5.41 15.45 6.08
C ASP A 103 5.05 14.01 6.44
N LEU A 104 6.01 13.29 7.05
CA LEU A 104 5.82 11.88 7.40
C LEU A 104 4.70 11.69 8.43
N GLU A 105 4.57 12.61 9.37
CA GLU A 105 3.55 12.50 10.44
C GLU A 105 2.14 12.59 9.89
N GLU A 106 1.91 13.56 9.01
CA GLU A 106 0.62 13.71 8.32
C GLU A 106 0.31 12.49 7.46
N LEU A 107 1.31 11.99 6.69
CA LEU A 107 1.14 10.79 5.89
C LEU A 107 0.71 9.61 6.74
N LEU A 108 1.43 9.34 7.84
CA LEU A 108 1.11 8.23 8.74
C LEU A 108 -0.30 8.34 9.34
N ALA A 109 -0.67 9.54 9.80
CA ALA A 109 -1.95 9.77 10.47
C ALA A 109 -3.16 9.71 9.53
N CYS A 110 -2.97 10.08 8.26
CA CYS A 110 -4.08 10.25 7.32
C CYS A 110 -4.25 9.10 6.32
N SER A 111 -3.29 8.17 6.21
CA SER A 111 -3.33 7.09 5.22
C SER A 111 -4.13 5.88 5.68
N ASP A 112 -4.93 5.34 4.77
CA ASP A 112 -5.60 4.03 4.91
C ASP A 112 -4.70 2.91 4.38
N VAL A 113 -3.83 3.25 3.43
CA VAL A 113 -2.82 2.36 2.84
C VAL A 113 -1.49 3.10 2.82
N ILE A 114 -0.39 2.44 3.19
CA ILE A 114 0.97 2.99 3.07
C ILE A 114 1.78 2.09 2.16
N SER A 115 2.36 2.66 1.10
CA SER A 115 3.19 1.94 0.13
C SER A 115 4.63 2.47 0.13
N LEU A 116 5.59 1.55 0.31
CA LEU A 116 7.00 1.88 0.44
C LEU A 116 7.72 1.74 -0.91
N HIS A 117 8.27 2.85 -1.40
CA HIS A 117 9.03 2.92 -2.65
C HIS A 117 10.37 3.65 -2.48
N CYS A 118 10.75 3.96 -1.24
CA CYS A 118 12.03 4.57 -0.93
C CYS A 118 13.17 3.54 -0.96
N PRO A 119 14.40 3.96 -1.28
CA PRO A 119 15.59 3.14 -1.10
C PRO A 119 15.91 2.97 0.39
N LEU A 120 16.71 1.94 0.70
CA LEU A 120 17.25 1.72 2.04
C LEU A 120 18.49 2.59 2.24
N PHE A 121 18.38 3.57 3.10
CA PHE A 121 19.45 4.42 3.63
C PHE A 121 19.41 4.39 5.15
N PRO A 122 20.44 4.90 5.85
CA PRO A 122 20.39 5.00 7.32
C PRO A 122 19.14 5.73 7.84
N GLU A 123 18.68 6.76 7.12
CA GLU A 123 17.52 7.56 7.50
C GLU A 123 16.17 6.87 7.23
N THR A 124 16.15 5.87 6.35
CA THR A 124 14.93 5.11 6.01
C THR A 124 14.92 3.71 6.61
N GLU A 125 16.03 3.24 7.17
CA GLU A 125 16.06 1.95 7.87
C GLU A 125 15.08 1.98 9.03
N LYS A 126 14.20 0.96 9.07
CA LYS A 126 13.14 0.84 10.07
C LYS A 126 12.22 2.08 10.15
N ILE A 127 11.95 2.73 9.02
CA ILE A 127 11.01 3.85 8.95
C ILE A 127 9.61 3.42 9.41
N ILE A 128 9.26 2.14 9.24
CA ILE A 128 8.09 1.51 9.84
C ILE A 128 8.54 0.76 11.08
N ASN A 129 8.19 1.29 12.24
CA ASN A 129 8.53 0.78 13.56
C ASN A 129 7.39 1.08 14.55
N ARG A 130 7.51 0.66 15.80
CA ARG A 130 6.49 0.86 16.85
C ARG A 130 6.02 2.31 16.97
N GLN A 131 6.93 3.28 16.90
CA GLN A 131 6.59 4.70 17.05
C GLN A 131 5.79 5.21 15.85
N THR A 132 6.18 4.84 14.63
CA THR A 132 5.48 5.23 13.41
C THR A 132 4.16 4.47 13.26
N ILE A 133 4.12 3.18 13.59
CA ILE A 133 2.88 2.37 13.61
C ILE A 133 1.86 2.96 14.59
N ALA A 134 2.29 3.42 15.77
CA ALA A 134 1.39 4.02 16.74
C ALA A 134 0.64 5.25 16.19
N LYS A 135 1.27 6.03 15.27
CA LYS A 135 0.70 7.22 14.63
C LYS A 135 -0.27 6.90 13.48
N MET A 136 -0.26 5.69 12.95
CA MET A 136 -1.09 5.28 11.81
C MET A 136 -2.56 5.12 12.20
N LYS A 137 -3.44 5.08 11.22
CA LYS A 137 -4.83 4.65 11.44
C LYS A 137 -4.89 3.20 11.90
N LYS A 138 -5.94 2.85 12.65
CA LYS A 138 -6.22 1.44 12.96
C LYS A 138 -6.66 0.70 11.70
N GLY A 139 -6.09 -0.48 11.47
CA GLY A 139 -6.39 -1.29 10.28
C GLY A 139 -5.72 -0.79 9.00
N VAL A 140 -4.66 0.04 9.11
CA VAL A 140 -3.89 0.51 7.96
C VAL A 140 -3.25 -0.68 7.22
N LEU A 141 -3.30 -0.65 5.89
CA LEU A 141 -2.60 -1.63 5.06
C LEU A 141 -1.20 -1.13 4.73
N ILE A 142 -0.21 -2.01 4.78
CA ILE A 142 1.19 -1.67 4.46
C ILE A 142 1.66 -2.54 3.30
N ILE A 143 2.12 -1.90 2.23
CA ILE A 143 2.69 -2.55 1.04
C ILE A 143 4.18 -2.22 0.98
N ASN A 144 5.02 -3.25 0.97
CA ASN A 144 6.46 -3.09 0.83
C ASN A 144 7.00 -3.94 -0.33
N THR A 145 7.24 -3.30 -1.46
CA THR A 145 7.89 -3.89 -2.64
C THR A 145 9.32 -3.38 -2.81
N SER A 146 9.88 -2.74 -1.78
CA SER A 146 11.22 -2.13 -1.80
C SER A 146 12.26 -3.00 -1.08
N ARG A 147 12.45 -2.79 0.22
CA ARG A 147 13.49 -3.47 1.02
C ARG A 147 12.91 -3.89 2.38
N GLY A 148 13.20 -5.13 2.81
CA GLY A 148 12.72 -5.67 4.10
C GLY A 148 13.12 -4.79 5.27
N LYS A 149 14.37 -4.32 5.32
CA LYS A 149 14.89 -3.47 6.41
C LYS A 149 14.25 -2.09 6.58
N LEU A 150 13.34 -1.69 5.69
CA LEU A 150 12.50 -0.50 5.89
C LEU A 150 11.49 -0.71 7.02
N VAL A 151 11.24 -1.95 7.41
CA VAL A 151 10.26 -2.33 8.43
C VAL A 151 10.97 -3.05 9.58
N GLU A 152 10.65 -2.68 10.83
CA GLU A 152 11.02 -3.47 11.99
C GLU A 152 10.03 -4.63 12.14
N GLU A 153 10.49 -5.85 11.87
CA GLU A 153 9.63 -7.05 11.76
C GLU A 153 8.91 -7.37 13.08
N ALA A 154 9.56 -7.18 14.23
CA ALA A 154 8.96 -7.43 15.53
C ALA A 154 7.79 -6.47 15.80
N ASP A 155 7.96 -5.20 15.46
CA ASP A 155 6.94 -4.16 15.64
C ASP A 155 5.78 -4.33 14.65
N LEU A 156 6.08 -4.75 13.41
CA LEU A 156 5.07 -5.09 12.41
C LEU A 156 4.20 -6.24 12.90
N ARG A 157 4.80 -7.30 13.44
CA ARG A 157 4.08 -8.45 13.99
C ARG A 157 3.14 -8.01 15.12
N GLU A 158 3.63 -7.23 16.08
CA GLU A 158 2.80 -6.71 17.17
C GLU A 158 1.64 -5.86 16.63
N GLY A 159 1.90 -5.06 15.57
CA GLY A 159 0.88 -4.27 14.89
C GLY A 159 -0.22 -5.12 14.26
N LEU A 160 0.14 -6.23 13.61
CA LEU A 160 -0.79 -7.22 13.03
C LEU A 160 -1.57 -7.96 14.13
N ASP A 161 -0.89 -8.47 15.16
CA ASP A 161 -1.51 -9.21 16.26
C ASP A 161 -2.53 -8.36 17.04
N SER A 162 -2.30 -7.05 17.14
CA SER A 162 -3.21 -6.10 17.80
C SER A 162 -4.32 -5.55 16.90
N GLY A 163 -4.30 -5.84 15.60
CA GLY A 163 -5.20 -5.25 14.60
C GLY A 163 -4.99 -3.74 14.40
N LYS A 164 -3.82 -3.20 14.75
CA LYS A 164 -3.40 -1.85 14.40
C LYS A 164 -3.05 -1.77 12.93
N ILE A 165 -2.47 -2.85 12.39
CA ILE A 165 -2.22 -3.08 10.96
C ILE A 165 -3.22 -4.13 10.48
N GLY A 166 -3.79 -3.91 9.31
CA GLY A 166 -4.77 -4.78 8.68
C GLY A 166 -4.16 -5.85 7.77
#